data_671a9fde7f83835de81986bcc28f6a3a
#
_entry.id   671a9fde7f83835de81986bcc28f6a3a
#
_cell.length_a   1.000
_cell.length_b   1.000
_cell.length_c   1.000
_cell.angle_alpha   90.00
_cell.angle_beta   90.00
_cell.angle_gamma   90.00
#
_symmetry.space_group_name_H-M   'P 1'
#
loop_
_entity.id
_entity.type
_entity.pdbx_description
1 polymer ?
#
loop_
_entity_poly.entity_id
_entity_poly.type
_entity_poly.pdbx_seq_one_letter_code
_entity_poly.pdbx_strand_id
1 'polypeptide(L)'
;MIILGIETSCDETAVSVCMDGKILSNIVGSQLIHSNFGGVVPEVASREHERLLNDLTVKAIDSAKISIKSIDGIAVTNGPGLAGALLTGVSFAKGLAIGLETVSYTHLRAHETDQ
;
A
#
# COMPACT_ATOMS: atom_id res chain seq x y z
N MET A 1 14.52 12.32 0.70
CA MET A 1 13.77 11.36 1.52
C MET A 1 13.02 10.40 0.61
N ILE A 2 13.14 9.13 0.85
CA ILE A 2 12.48 8.08 0.07
C ILE A 2 11.33 7.49 0.88
N ILE A 3 10.12 7.53 0.31
CA ILE A 3 8.91 7.05 0.96
C ILE A 3 8.31 5.91 0.13
N LEU A 4 7.97 4.81 0.79
CA LEU A 4 7.19 3.73 0.20
C LEU A 4 5.72 3.98 0.51
N GLY A 5 4.88 4.05 -0.51
CA GLY A 5 3.44 4.28 -0.36
C GLY A 5 2.65 2.99 -0.55
N ILE A 6 1.68 2.76 0.32
CA ILE A 6 0.84 1.56 0.30
C ILE A 6 -0.63 1.95 0.31
N GLU A 7 -1.39 1.41 -0.64
CA GLU A 7 -2.82 1.69 -0.78
C GLU A 7 -3.59 0.37 -0.88
N THR A 8 -4.45 0.10 0.09
CA THR A 8 -5.26 -1.12 0.14
C THR A 8 -6.72 -0.82 0.52
N SER A 9 -7.17 0.42 0.34
CA SER A 9 -8.44 0.86 0.91
C SER A 9 -9.68 0.19 0.31
N CYS A 10 -9.61 -0.35 -0.89
CA CYS A 10 -10.75 -0.98 -1.54
C CYS A 10 -10.35 -2.29 -2.24
N ASP A 11 -10.48 -2.36 -3.57
CA ASP A 11 -10.25 -3.60 -4.31
C ASP A 11 -8.91 -3.63 -5.05
N GLU A 12 -8.21 -2.52 -5.12
CA GLU A 12 -6.88 -2.49 -5.72
C GLU A 12 -5.80 -2.44 -4.64
N THR A 13 -4.70 -3.13 -4.89
CA THR A 13 -3.50 -3.05 -4.06
C THR A 13 -2.47 -2.26 -4.86
N ALA A 14 -1.93 -1.21 -4.27
CA ALA A 14 -0.92 -0.41 -4.96
C ALA A 14 0.26 -0.13 -4.04
N VAL A 15 1.46 -0.18 -4.60
CA VAL A 15 2.70 0.16 -3.90
C VAL A 15 3.50 1.09 -4.79
N SER A 16 3.95 2.18 -4.22
CA SER A 16 4.71 3.20 -4.95
C SER A 16 5.96 3.59 -4.19
N VAL A 17 6.94 4.13 -4.91
CA VAL A 17 8.15 4.70 -4.33
C VAL A 17 8.24 6.16 -4.75
N CYS A 18 8.39 7.03 -3.77
CA CYS A 18 8.49 8.46 -3.99
C CYS A 18 9.79 8.97 -3.40
N MET A 19 10.52 9.80 -4.14
CA MET A 19 11.76 10.41 -3.66
C MET A 19 11.66 11.91 -3.85
N ASP A 20 11.70 12.66 -2.75
CA ASP A 20 11.66 14.13 -2.77
C ASP A 20 10.50 14.68 -3.59
N GLY A 21 9.32 14.11 -3.43
CA GLY A 21 8.12 14.52 -4.13
C GLY A 21 7.96 13.98 -5.55
N LYS A 22 8.91 13.18 -6.02
CA LYS A 22 8.87 12.60 -7.37
C LYS A 22 8.52 11.11 -7.27
N ILE A 23 7.55 10.67 -8.06
CA ILE A 23 7.18 9.24 -8.11
C ILE A 23 8.21 8.49 -8.95
N LEU A 24 8.92 7.56 -8.35
CA LEU A 24 9.88 6.71 -9.04
C LEU A 24 9.24 5.44 -9.60
N SER A 25 8.23 4.93 -8.91
CA SER A 25 7.49 3.76 -9.37
C SER A 25 6.09 3.76 -8.77
N ASN A 26 5.16 3.09 -9.45
CA ASN A 26 3.80 2.91 -8.96
C ASN A 26 3.25 1.62 -9.58
N ILE A 27 3.13 0.59 -8.76
CA ILE A 27 2.71 -0.74 -9.21
C ILE A 27 1.33 -1.02 -8.63
N VAL A 28 0.38 -1.34 -9.50
CA VAL A 28 -1.01 -1.60 -9.11
C VAL A 28 -1.38 -3.03 -9.47
N GLY A 29 -1.96 -3.73 -8.51
CA GLY A 29 -2.51 -5.07 -8.72
C GLY A 29 -4.01 -5.06 -8.50
N SER A 30 -4.77 -5.47 -9.51
CA SER A 30 -6.23 -5.54 -9.41
C SER A 30 -6.67 -6.87 -8.83
N GLN A 31 -7.76 -6.84 -8.06
CA GLN A 31 -8.37 -8.03 -7.52
C GLN A 31 -9.42 -8.54 -8.49
N LEU A 32 -8.99 -9.33 -9.48
CA LEU A 32 -9.86 -9.82 -10.54
C LEU A 32 -11.00 -10.69 -10.04
N ILE A 33 -10.83 -11.34 -8.90
CA ILE A 33 -11.83 -12.24 -8.34
C ILE A 33 -13.16 -11.54 -8.06
N HIS A 34 -13.15 -10.23 -7.82
CA HIS A 34 -14.37 -9.47 -7.55
C HIS A 34 -15.32 -9.43 -8.73
N SER A 35 -14.82 -9.54 -9.95
CA SER A 35 -15.66 -9.54 -11.15
C SER A 35 -16.60 -10.73 -11.18
N ASN A 36 -16.24 -11.83 -10.53
CA ASN A 36 -17.06 -13.05 -10.47
C ASN A 36 -18.22 -12.91 -9.50
N PHE A 37 -18.19 -11.92 -8.62
CA PHE A 37 -19.23 -11.70 -7.61
C PHE A 37 -20.04 -10.43 -7.86
N GLY A 38 -19.77 -9.73 -8.94
CA GLY A 38 -20.49 -8.51 -9.29
C GLY A 38 -20.16 -7.30 -8.43
N GLY A 39 -19.08 -7.36 -7.65
CA GLY A 39 -18.65 -6.25 -6.80
C GLY A 39 -17.61 -6.66 -5.79
N VAL A 40 -17.25 -5.73 -4.92
CA VAL A 40 -16.23 -5.97 -3.89
C VAL A 40 -16.79 -6.84 -2.77
N VAL A 41 -16.06 -7.91 -2.43
CA VAL A 41 -16.36 -8.78 -1.28
C VAL A 41 -15.30 -8.49 -0.22
N PRO A 42 -15.64 -7.84 0.92
CA PRO A 42 -14.64 -7.36 1.88
C PRO A 42 -13.64 -8.39 2.37
N GLU A 43 -14.09 -9.60 2.72
CA GLU A 43 -13.19 -10.65 3.18
C GLU A 43 -12.21 -11.08 2.10
N VAL A 44 -12.70 -11.19 0.87
CA VAL A 44 -11.86 -11.57 -0.28
C VAL A 44 -10.86 -10.46 -0.58
N ALA A 45 -11.31 -9.19 -0.47
CA ALA A 45 -10.43 -8.04 -0.67
C ALA A 45 -9.26 -8.06 0.30
N SER A 46 -9.51 -8.29 1.58
CA SER A 46 -8.46 -8.36 2.60
C SER A 46 -7.42 -9.42 2.29
N ARG A 47 -7.87 -10.61 1.90
CA ARG A 47 -6.97 -11.71 1.57
C ARG A 47 -6.15 -11.44 0.32
N GLU A 48 -6.75 -10.79 -0.67
CA GLU A 48 -6.04 -10.44 -1.91
C GLU A 48 -4.99 -9.36 -1.66
N HIS A 49 -5.28 -8.37 -0.83
CA HIS A 49 -4.27 -7.38 -0.44
C HIS A 49 -3.08 -8.04 0.24
N GLU A 50 -3.36 -8.94 1.19
CA GLU A 50 -2.30 -9.66 1.89
C GLU A 50 -1.44 -10.47 0.93
N ARG A 51 -2.07 -11.14 -0.03
CA ARG A 51 -1.36 -11.94 -1.04
C ARG A 51 -0.48 -11.08 -1.94
N LEU A 52 -0.97 -9.91 -2.34
CA LEU A 52 -0.30 -9.06 -3.33
C LEU A 52 0.77 -8.13 -2.75
N LEU A 53 0.63 -7.73 -1.50
CA LEU A 53 1.50 -6.69 -0.92
C LEU A 53 2.99 -6.98 -1.03
N ASN A 54 3.40 -8.20 -0.70
CA ASN A 54 4.81 -8.58 -0.77
C ASN A 54 5.34 -8.48 -2.19
N ASP A 55 4.60 -9.06 -3.14
CA ASP A 55 5.02 -9.09 -4.53
C ASP A 55 5.09 -7.69 -5.14
N LEU A 56 4.08 -6.87 -4.89
CA LEU A 56 4.04 -5.52 -5.41
C LEU A 56 5.11 -4.62 -4.78
N THR A 57 5.42 -4.84 -3.51
CA THR A 57 6.49 -4.11 -2.83
C THR A 57 7.83 -4.39 -3.49
N VAL A 58 8.13 -5.67 -3.74
CA VAL A 58 9.38 -6.05 -4.43
C VAL A 58 9.43 -5.42 -5.81
N LYS A 59 8.34 -5.49 -6.56
CA LYS A 59 8.26 -4.90 -7.90
C LYS A 59 8.43 -3.39 -7.89
N ALA A 60 7.84 -2.71 -6.92
CA ALA A 60 7.94 -1.26 -6.81
C ALA A 60 9.38 -0.82 -6.52
N ILE A 61 10.04 -1.52 -5.60
CA ILE A 61 11.43 -1.25 -5.24
C ILE A 61 12.37 -1.51 -6.44
N ASP A 62 12.19 -2.64 -7.10
CA ASP A 62 12.99 -2.98 -8.30
C ASP A 62 12.77 -1.97 -9.42
N SER A 63 11.54 -1.59 -9.67
CA SER A 63 11.19 -0.62 -10.70
C SER A 63 11.79 0.76 -10.41
N ALA A 64 11.83 1.14 -9.14
CA ALA A 64 12.42 2.41 -8.72
C ALA A 64 13.95 2.38 -8.71
N LYS A 65 14.55 1.20 -8.84
CA LYS A 65 16.01 1.00 -8.83
C LYS A 65 16.66 1.52 -7.55
N ILE A 66 16.03 1.23 -6.42
CA ILE A 66 16.55 1.58 -5.10
C ILE A 66 16.76 0.32 -4.27
N SER A 67 17.51 0.45 -3.18
CA SER A 67 17.61 -0.60 -2.17
C SER A 67 16.48 -0.43 -1.16
N ILE A 68 15.93 -1.54 -0.67
CA ILE A 68 14.91 -1.48 0.39
C ILE A 68 15.45 -0.77 1.63
N LYS A 69 16.74 -0.85 1.87
CA LYS A 69 17.37 -0.19 3.02
C LYS A 69 17.44 1.33 2.88
N SER A 70 17.21 1.87 1.69
CA SER A 70 17.22 3.31 1.46
C SER A 70 15.89 3.98 1.78
N ILE A 71 14.86 3.20 2.11
CA ILE A 71 13.54 3.72 2.45
C ILE A 71 13.59 4.43 3.79
N ASP A 72 13.18 5.70 3.82
CA ASP A 72 13.17 6.53 5.02
C ASP A 72 11.86 6.49 5.77
N GLY A 73 10.77 6.19 5.10
CA GLY A 73 9.46 6.13 5.73
C GLY A 73 8.46 5.37 4.87
N ILE A 74 7.34 5.01 5.50
CA ILE A 74 6.27 4.28 4.84
C ILE A 74 4.97 5.03 5.06
N ALA A 75 4.28 5.36 3.97
CA ALA A 75 2.97 6.00 4.00
C ALA A 75 1.91 4.97 3.62
N VAL A 76 0.85 4.90 4.39
CA VAL A 76 -0.22 3.92 4.15
C VAL A 76 -1.58 4.58 4.29
N THR A 77 -2.53 4.24 3.41
CA THR A 77 -3.89 4.73 3.48
C THR A 77 -4.60 4.13 4.70
N ASN A 78 -5.11 4.99 5.57
CA ASN A 78 -5.80 4.60 6.79
C ASN A 78 -7.32 4.85 6.74
N GLY A 79 -7.84 5.38 5.66
CA GLY A 79 -9.27 5.62 5.43
C GLY A 79 -9.52 6.67 4.36
N PRO A 80 -10.73 6.74 3.82
CA PRO A 80 -11.80 5.77 3.99
C PRO A 80 -11.57 4.51 3.15
N GLY A 81 -12.27 3.44 3.46
CA GLY A 81 -12.19 2.21 2.72
C GLY A 81 -12.75 1.03 3.52
N LEU A 82 -12.56 -0.16 3.00
CA LEU A 82 -13.00 -1.38 3.66
C LEU A 82 -12.12 -1.65 4.89
N ALA A 83 -12.74 -1.83 6.05
CA ALA A 83 -12.02 -1.95 7.33
C ALA A 83 -10.93 -3.03 7.32
N GLY A 84 -11.27 -4.23 6.83
CA GLY A 84 -10.30 -5.32 6.75
C GLY A 84 -9.16 -5.04 5.80
N ALA A 85 -9.45 -4.44 4.65
CA ALA A 85 -8.44 -4.08 3.66
C ALA A 85 -7.50 -3.00 4.20
N LEU A 86 -8.06 -1.98 4.86
CA LEU A 86 -7.26 -0.93 5.50
C LEU A 86 -6.34 -1.51 6.57
N LEU A 87 -6.88 -2.40 7.41
CA LEU A 87 -6.09 -3.04 8.47
C LEU A 87 -4.94 -3.85 7.90
N THR A 88 -5.16 -4.56 6.80
CA THR A 88 -4.12 -5.35 6.14
C THR A 88 -2.95 -4.45 5.71
N GLY A 89 -3.24 -3.32 5.06
CA GLY A 89 -2.21 -2.38 4.64
C GLY A 89 -1.45 -1.77 5.80
N VAL A 90 -2.18 -1.31 6.82
CA VAL A 90 -1.58 -0.69 8.01
C VAL A 90 -0.70 -1.70 8.75
N SER A 91 -1.16 -2.93 8.92
CA SER A 91 -0.39 -3.98 9.59
C SER A 91 0.88 -4.32 8.83
N PHE A 92 0.79 -4.43 7.51
CA PHE A 92 1.95 -4.68 6.65
C PHE A 92 2.96 -3.53 6.78
N ALA A 93 2.48 -2.29 6.70
CA ALA A 93 3.34 -1.11 6.79
C ALA A 93 4.06 -1.05 8.13
N LYS A 94 3.37 -1.30 9.23
CA LYS A 94 3.97 -1.30 10.56
C LYS A 94 5.01 -2.39 10.71
N GLY A 95 4.72 -3.60 10.23
CA GLY A 95 5.68 -4.71 10.27
C GLY A 95 6.93 -4.40 9.47
N LEU A 96 6.75 -3.85 8.28
CA LEU A 96 7.87 -3.47 7.42
C LEU A 96 8.71 -2.36 8.04
N ALA A 97 8.06 -1.35 8.64
CA ALA A 97 8.76 -0.25 9.29
C ALA A 97 9.62 -0.75 10.46
N ILE A 98 9.09 -1.67 11.25
CA ILE A 98 9.85 -2.28 12.36
C ILE A 98 11.06 -3.02 11.81
N GLY A 99 10.87 -3.84 10.77
CA GLY A 99 11.95 -4.62 10.17
C GLY A 99 13.04 -3.75 9.56
N LEU A 100 12.69 -2.58 9.04
CA LEU A 100 13.64 -1.65 8.42
C LEU A 100 14.17 -0.59 9.39
N GLU A 101 13.66 -0.56 10.62
CA GLU A 101 14.00 0.47 11.60
C GLU A 101 13.71 1.88 11.06
N THR A 102 12.57 2.01 10.37
CA THR A 102 12.13 3.28 9.80
C THR A 102 10.79 3.72 10.40
N VAL A 103 10.25 4.82 9.91
CA VAL A 103 9.00 5.41 10.41
C VAL A 103 7.84 5.03 9.51
N SER A 104 6.69 4.73 10.12
CA SER A 104 5.45 4.48 9.39
C SER A 104 4.51 5.66 9.56
N TYR A 105 3.99 6.18 8.44
CA TYR A 105 3.02 7.26 8.43
C TYR A 105 1.69 6.73 7.91
N THR A 106 0.61 6.98 8.65
CA THR A 106 -0.74 6.70 8.17
C THR A 106 -1.29 7.92 7.44
N HIS A 107 -2.10 7.69 6.43
CA HIS A 107 -2.60 8.75 5.57
C HIS A 107 -4.08 8.55 5.26
N LEU A 108 -4.86 9.63 5.37
CA LEU A 108 -6.24 9.67 4.92
C LEU A 108 -6.28 10.15 3.48
N ARG A 109 -7.31 9.72 2.73
CA ARG A 109 -7.48 10.19 1.37
C ARG A 109 -7.71 11.70 1.36
N ALA A 110 -7.30 12.35 0.26
CA ALA A 110 -7.37 13.81 0.14
C ALA A 110 -8.74 14.39 0.45
N HIS A 111 -9.81 13.77 -0.05
CA HIS A 111 -11.16 14.25 0.21
C HIS A 111 -11.60 14.11 1.67
N GLU A 112 -10.92 13.28 2.45
CA GLU A 112 -11.17 13.14 3.88
C GLU A 112 -10.38 14.16 4.68
N THR A 113 -9.19 14.52 4.20
CA THR A 113 -8.34 15.49 4.89
C THR A 113 -8.86 16.92 4.76
N ASP A 114 -9.76 17.15 3.86
CA ASP A 114 -10.39 18.47 3.68
C ASP A 114 -11.43 18.80 4.77
N GLN A 115 -11.69 17.87 5.63
CA GLN A 115 -12.70 18.02 6.68
C GLN A 115 -12.18 18.77 7.91
#